data_60cbf5315db83c95283e2e3746a535bf
#
_entry.id   60cbf5315db83c95283e2e3746a535bf
#
_cell.length_a   1.000
_cell.length_b   1.000
_cell.length_c   1.000
_cell.angle_alpha   90.00
_cell.angle_beta   90.00
_cell.angle_gamma   90.00
#
_symmetry.space_group_name_H-M   'P 1'
#
loop_
_entity.id
_entity.type
_entity.pdbx_description
1 polymer ?
#
loop_
_entity_poly.entity_id
_entity_poly.type
_entity_poly.pdbx_seq_one_letter_code
_entity_poly.pdbx_strand_id
1 'polypeptide(L)'
;MAVRDILKHRPKNILECGTGASTVVLALALKKLKKEDPSYDGKIISMESVEEWYNIAVRNLPEKFNDIVTIVHGPRKKYEISMFRGYIHSNIPVDNYDFVFLDGPSFEDDFGTAFCADAIYVLEMRRDGILRGVIDGRASSAYVMQQMFGLKAVRYYLSLLAASFEIDTSKIRKKLNSTEMVSSVSGKLRLPLNSN
;
A
#
# COMPACT_ATOMS: atom_id res chain seq x y z
N MET A 1 9.82 7.33 -7.54
CA MET A 1 9.77 5.84 -7.53
C MET A 1 8.46 5.36 -8.12
N ALA A 2 7.30 5.65 -7.55
CA ALA A 2 5.99 5.15 -7.98
C ALA A 2 5.70 5.35 -9.48
N VAL A 3 5.89 6.56 -10.03
CA VAL A 3 5.68 6.85 -11.45
C VAL A 3 6.50 5.93 -12.35
N ARG A 4 7.78 5.74 -12.03
CA ARG A 4 8.65 4.84 -12.82
C ARG A 4 8.11 3.41 -12.82
N ASP A 5 7.66 2.93 -11.67
CA ASP A 5 7.18 1.56 -11.54
C ASP A 5 5.81 1.39 -12.21
N ILE A 6 4.93 2.40 -12.16
CA ILE A 6 3.67 2.44 -12.90
C ILE A 6 3.92 2.41 -14.41
N LEU A 7 4.81 3.27 -14.93
CA LEU A 7 5.12 3.29 -16.36
C LEU A 7 5.75 1.97 -16.85
N LYS A 8 6.53 1.31 -16.00
CA LYS A 8 7.18 0.03 -16.31
C LYS A 8 6.19 -1.14 -16.29
N HIS A 9 5.35 -1.23 -15.26
CA HIS A 9 4.53 -2.41 -15.01
C HIS A 9 3.09 -2.27 -15.49
N ARG A 10 2.67 -1.05 -15.85
CA ARG A 10 1.34 -0.73 -16.44
C ARG A 10 0.18 -1.30 -15.62
N PRO A 11 0.11 -1.03 -14.30
CA PRO A 11 -0.95 -1.58 -13.46
C PRO A 11 -2.33 -1.07 -13.91
N LYS A 12 -3.36 -1.91 -13.73
CA LYS A 12 -4.74 -1.54 -14.08
C LYS A 12 -5.53 -1.00 -12.90
N ASN A 13 -5.31 -1.55 -11.70
CA ASN A 13 -6.05 -1.17 -10.50
C ASN A 13 -5.07 -0.70 -9.43
N ILE A 14 -4.97 0.61 -9.26
CA ILE A 14 -4.09 1.24 -8.28
C ILE A 14 -4.91 1.61 -7.04
N LEU A 15 -4.43 1.20 -5.86
CA LEU A 15 -4.86 1.75 -4.59
C LEU A 15 -3.82 2.77 -4.11
N GLU A 16 -4.24 4.01 -3.93
CA GLU A 16 -3.48 5.03 -3.22
C GLU A 16 -4.03 5.16 -1.80
N CYS A 17 -3.16 5.08 -0.83
CA CYS A 17 -3.48 5.22 0.59
C CYS A 17 -2.91 6.54 1.09
N GLY A 18 -3.77 7.54 1.26
CA GLY A 18 -3.41 8.94 1.54
C GLY A 18 -3.50 9.80 0.28
N THR A 19 -4.61 10.53 0.16
CA THR A 19 -4.88 11.43 -0.97
C THR A 19 -4.03 12.70 -0.89
N GLY A 20 -3.55 13.17 -2.03
CA GLY A 20 -2.78 14.42 -2.06
C GLY A 20 -2.25 14.81 -3.43
N ALA A 21 -1.11 15.50 -3.44
CA ALA A 21 -0.41 15.84 -4.68
C ALA A 21 0.02 14.59 -5.46
N SER A 22 0.30 13.49 -4.76
CA SER A 22 0.61 12.18 -5.35
C SER A 22 -0.50 11.68 -6.25
N THR A 23 -1.78 11.86 -5.89
CA THR A 23 -2.94 11.46 -6.69
C THR A 23 -2.87 12.04 -8.10
N VAL A 24 -2.56 13.35 -8.21
CA VAL A 24 -2.41 14.02 -9.51
C VAL A 24 -1.23 13.46 -10.30
N VAL A 25 -0.12 13.20 -9.61
CA VAL A 25 1.10 12.65 -10.24
C VAL A 25 0.87 11.23 -10.76
N LEU A 26 0.20 10.39 -9.99
CA LEU A 26 -0.17 9.02 -10.40
C LEU A 26 -1.16 9.06 -11.58
N ALA A 27 -2.17 9.95 -11.52
CA ALA A 27 -3.14 10.14 -12.61
C ALA A 27 -2.47 10.59 -13.91
N LEU A 28 -1.48 11.48 -13.84
CA LEU A 28 -0.68 11.89 -15.02
C LEU A 28 0.09 10.70 -15.61
N ALA A 29 0.62 9.81 -14.78
CA ALA A 29 1.28 8.60 -15.27
C ALA A 29 0.32 7.68 -16.03
N LEU A 30 -0.91 7.50 -15.54
CA LEU A 30 -1.94 6.72 -16.24
C LEU A 30 -2.38 7.38 -17.54
N LYS A 31 -2.59 8.71 -17.55
CA LYS A 31 -2.90 9.44 -18.80
C LYS A 31 -1.78 9.32 -19.84
N LYS A 32 -0.51 9.30 -19.40
CA LYS A 32 0.62 9.04 -20.31
C LYS A 32 0.53 7.64 -20.91
N LEU A 33 0.29 6.61 -20.10
CA LEU A 33 0.11 5.24 -20.58
C LEU A 33 -1.05 5.13 -21.57
N LYS A 34 -2.19 5.77 -21.28
CA LYS A 34 -3.35 5.80 -22.17
C LYS A 34 -3.07 6.52 -23.50
N LYS A 35 -2.21 7.55 -23.48
CA LYS A 35 -1.76 8.24 -24.69
C LYS A 35 -0.88 7.34 -25.57
N GLU A 36 -0.02 6.51 -24.93
CA GLU A 36 0.85 5.56 -25.62
C GLU A 36 0.08 4.34 -26.13
N ASP A 37 -0.95 3.93 -25.40
CA ASP A 37 -1.81 2.79 -25.72
C ASP A 37 -3.27 3.13 -25.37
N PRO A 38 -4.09 3.48 -26.36
CA PRO A 38 -5.49 3.84 -26.18
C PRO A 38 -6.36 2.72 -25.55
N SER A 39 -5.93 1.46 -25.60
CA SER A 39 -6.60 0.33 -24.97
C SER A 39 -6.33 0.23 -23.46
N TYR A 40 -5.36 0.99 -22.94
CA TYR A 40 -5.03 1.00 -21.52
C TYR A 40 -6.15 1.67 -20.70
N ASP A 41 -6.65 0.97 -19.69
CA ASP A 41 -7.82 1.31 -18.88
C ASP A 41 -7.54 1.42 -17.37
N GLY A 42 -6.29 1.74 -17.01
CA GLY A 42 -5.87 1.85 -15.61
C GLY A 42 -6.67 2.90 -14.82
N LYS A 43 -6.97 2.60 -13.55
CA LYS A 43 -7.74 3.41 -12.61
C LYS A 43 -7.05 3.52 -11.26
N ILE A 44 -7.39 4.56 -10.52
CA ILE A 44 -6.92 4.83 -9.17
C ILE A 44 -8.12 4.93 -8.23
N ILE A 45 -8.09 4.17 -7.16
CA ILE A 45 -8.88 4.43 -5.95
C ILE A 45 -7.94 5.11 -4.97
N SER A 46 -8.25 6.35 -4.59
CA SER A 46 -7.46 7.14 -3.64
C SER A 46 -8.22 7.26 -2.32
N MET A 47 -7.63 6.74 -1.24
CA MET A 47 -8.24 6.70 0.08
C MET A 47 -7.80 7.90 0.91
N GLU A 48 -8.74 8.52 1.64
CA GLU A 48 -8.44 9.55 2.62
C GLU A 48 -9.16 9.27 3.94
N SER A 49 -8.42 9.32 5.03
CA SER A 49 -8.94 8.99 6.37
C SER A 49 -9.57 10.18 7.10
N VAL A 50 -9.19 11.39 6.75
CA VAL A 50 -9.66 12.63 7.38
C VAL A 50 -10.69 13.30 6.49
N GLU A 51 -11.90 13.50 6.98
CA GLU A 51 -13.02 14.02 6.21
C GLU A 51 -12.74 15.41 5.61
N GLU A 52 -12.07 16.28 6.35
CA GLU A 52 -11.68 17.61 5.86
C GLU A 52 -10.76 17.50 4.63
N TRP A 53 -9.71 16.66 4.70
CA TRP A 53 -8.79 16.44 3.59
C TRP A 53 -9.46 15.74 2.41
N TYR A 54 -10.36 14.79 2.68
CA TYR A 54 -11.20 14.18 1.65
C TYR A 54 -12.00 15.24 0.88
N ASN A 55 -12.69 16.13 1.58
CA ASN A 55 -13.50 17.21 0.95
C ASN A 55 -12.62 18.18 0.15
N ILE A 56 -11.42 18.49 0.64
CA ILE A 56 -10.44 19.31 -0.07
C ILE A 56 -9.95 18.60 -1.34
N ALA A 57 -9.62 17.34 -1.24
CA ALA A 57 -9.11 16.55 -2.36
C ALA A 57 -10.15 16.42 -3.48
N VAL A 58 -11.41 16.13 -3.12
CA VAL A 58 -12.51 16.02 -4.10
C VAL A 58 -12.72 17.34 -4.85
N ARG A 59 -12.68 18.49 -4.14
CA ARG A 59 -12.84 19.81 -4.76
C ARG A 59 -11.68 20.21 -5.66
N ASN A 60 -10.48 19.76 -5.32
CA ASN A 60 -9.24 20.16 -6.00
C ASN A 60 -8.80 19.16 -7.08
N LEU A 61 -9.46 18.00 -7.20
CA LEU A 61 -9.17 17.06 -8.27
C LEU A 61 -9.51 17.69 -9.62
N PRO A 62 -8.54 17.85 -10.53
CA PRO A 62 -8.84 18.38 -11.86
C PRO A 62 -9.83 17.48 -12.61
N GLU A 63 -10.88 18.06 -13.19
CA GLU A 63 -11.96 17.36 -13.91
C GLU A 63 -11.47 16.35 -14.94
N LYS A 64 -10.34 16.64 -15.61
CA LYS A 64 -9.70 15.72 -16.58
C LYS A 64 -9.27 14.37 -16.01
N PHE A 65 -9.32 14.17 -14.69
CA PHE A 65 -8.97 12.92 -14.03
C PHE A 65 -10.18 12.16 -13.48
N ASN A 66 -11.39 12.74 -13.55
CA ASN A 66 -12.62 12.13 -13.01
C ASN A 66 -12.96 10.77 -13.66
N ASP A 67 -12.44 10.50 -14.85
CA ASP A 67 -12.60 9.23 -15.55
C ASP A 67 -11.68 8.10 -15.05
N ILE A 68 -10.62 8.45 -14.32
CA ILE A 68 -9.58 7.49 -13.89
C ILE A 68 -9.30 7.52 -12.38
N VAL A 69 -9.74 8.55 -11.65
CA VAL A 69 -9.52 8.67 -10.20
C VAL A 69 -10.86 8.71 -9.48
N THR A 70 -11.00 7.86 -8.48
CA THR A 70 -12.11 7.91 -7.52
C THR A 70 -11.52 8.13 -6.13
N ILE A 71 -11.91 9.22 -5.46
CA ILE A 71 -11.50 9.49 -4.07
C ILE A 71 -12.55 8.93 -3.13
N VAL A 72 -12.13 8.19 -2.11
CA VAL A 72 -13.00 7.50 -1.15
C VAL A 72 -12.64 7.92 0.27
N HIS A 73 -13.62 8.38 1.03
CA HIS A 73 -13.45 8.61 2.46
C HIS A 73 -13.45 7.28 3.21
N GLY A 74 -12.35 7.00 3.89
CA GLY A 74 -12.16 5.79 4.68
C GLY A 74 -11.49 6.10 6.02
N PRO A 75 -12.24 6.48 7.07
CA PRO A 75 -11.69 6.72 8.39
C PRO A 75 -10.75 5.58 8.82
N ARG A 76 -9.69 5.92 9.53
CA ARG A 76 -8.73 4.91 9.98
C ARG A 76 -9.38 3.91 10.93
N LYS A 77 -9.06 2.64 10.74
CA LYS A 77 -9.51 1.51 11.56
C LYS A 77 -8.32 0.72 12.05
N LYS A 78 -8.34 0.31 13.32
CA LYS A 78 -7.31 -0.59 13.87
C LYS A 78 -7.31 -1.91 13.12
N TYR A 79 -6.11 -2.40 12.85
CA TYR A 79 -5.86 -3.66 12.16
C TYR A 79 -4.73 -4.40 12.87
N GLU A 80 -4.96 -5.65 13.20
CA GLU A 80 -3.99 -6.48 13.90
C GLU A 80 -3.65 -7.70 13.05
N ILE A 81 -2.36 -7.96 12.91
CA ILE A 81 -1.88 -9.14 12.23
C ILE A 81 -0.67 -9.70 12.96
N SER A 82 -0.79 -10.95 13.44
CA SER A 82 0.22 -11.56 14.30
C SER A 82 0.47 -10.68 15.55
N MET A 83 1.72 -10.27 15.77
CA MET A 83 2.10 -9.36 16.86
C MET A 83 2.07 -7.88 16.48
N PHE A 84 1.76 -7.55 15.23
CA PHE A 84 1.82 -6.19 14.72
C PHE A 84 0.45 -5.52 14.81
N ARG A 85 0.44 -4.28 15.31
CA ARG A 85 -0.72 -3.41 15.35
C ARG A 85 -0.54 -2.27 14.38
N GLY A 86 -1.52 -2.06 13.53
CA GLY A 86 -1.49 -1.01 12.52
C GLY A 86 -2.86 -0.37 12.31
N TYR A 87 -2.92 0.44 11.28
CA TYR A 87 -4.15 1.07 10.82
C TYR A 87 -4.36 0.80 9.34
N ILE A 88 -5.61 0.62 8.97
CA ILE A 88 -6.08 0.60 7.58
C ILE A 88 -7.09 1.72 7.38
N HIS A 89 -7.31 2.12 6.14
CA HIS A 89 -8.53 2.83 5.77
C HIS A 89 -9.71 1.87 5.88
N SER A 90 -10.79 2.31 6.53
CA SER A 90 -12.08 1.62 6.36
C SER A 90 -12.60 1.84 4.94
N ASN A 91 -13.57 1.05 4.52
CA ASN A 91 -14.26 1.23 3.24
C ASN A 91 -13.37 1.11 2.00
N ILE A 92 -12.19 0.46 2.09
CA ILE A 92 -11.40 0.15 0.88
C ILE A 92 -12.29 -0.70 -0.04
N PRO A 93 -12.61 -0.22 -1.25
CA PRO A 93 -13.42 -0.99 -2.19
C PRO A 93 -12.78 -2.33 -2.51
N VAL A 94 -13.61 -3.37 -2.61
CA VAL A 94 -13.13 -4.70 -3.00
C VAL A 94 -12.80 -4.68 -4.49
N ASP A 95 -11.52 -4.79 -4.82
CA ASP A 95 -11.02 -4.86 -6.18
C ASP A 95 -9.75 -5.72 -6.25
N ASN A 96 -9.33 -6.08 -7.45
CA ASN A 96 -8.09 -6.82 -7.68
C ASN A 96 -6.92 -5.84 -7.91
N TYR A 97 -6.59 -5.07 -6.88
CA TYR A 97 -5.48 -4.11 -6.95
C TYR A 97 -4.17 -4.81 -7.33
N ASP A 98 -3.45 -4.26 -8.28
CA ASP A 98 -2.16 -4.76 -8.75
C ASP A 98 -0.99 -3.81 -8.42
N PHE A 99 -1.33 -2.60 -7.94
CA PHE A 99 -0.36 -1.64 -7.41
C PHE A 99 -0.92 -0.90 -6.19
N VAL A 100 -0.09 -0.71 -5.16
CA VAL A 100 -0.43 0.09 -3.97
C VAL A 100 0.61 1.20 -3.77
N PHE A 101 0.15 2.43 -3.62
CA PHE A 101 0.96 3.54 -3.14
C PHE A 101 0.56 3.85 -1.70
N LEU A 102 1.47 3.65 -0.75
CA LEU A 102 1.20 3.70 0.68
C LEU A 102 1.82 4.96 1.30
N ASP A 103 0.99 5.98 1.53
CA ASP A 103 1.32 7.23 2.23
C ASP A 103 0.27 7.62 3.28
N GLY A 104 -0.63 6.76 3.64
CA GLY A 104 -1.70 6.89 4.65
C GLY A 104 -2.15 5.52 5.12
N PRO A 105 -3.06 5.47 6.10
CA PRO A 105 -3.47 6.54 7.00
C PRO A 105 -2.38 6.91 8.02
N SER A 106 -2.60 7.98 8.81
CA SER A 106 -1.76 8.23 10.00
C SER A 106 -1.88 7.04 10.95
N PHE A 107 -0.74 6.58 11.46
CA PHE A 107 -0.67 5.41 12.36
C PHE A 107 -0.20 5.77 13.76
N GLU A 108 0.04 7.05 14.05
CA GLU A 108 0.38 7.52 15.39
C GLU A 108 -0.85 7.51 16.29
N ASP A 109 -0.69 7.02 17.51
CA ASP A 109 -1.69 7.02 18.58
C ASP A 109 -1.05 7.19 19.96
N ASP A 110 -1.86 7.22 21.02
CA ASP A 110 -1.40 7.39 22.39
C ASP A 110 -0.55 6.20 22.92
N PHE A 111 -0.51 5.09 22.19
CA PHE A 111 0.26 3.90 22.51
C PHE A 111 1.59 3.81 21.72
N GLY A 112 1.94 4.85 20.98
CA GLY A 112 3.14 4.94 20.16
C GLY A 112 2.90 4.72 18.68
N THR A 113 3.98 4.53 17.96
CA THR A 113 3.96 4.40 16.50
C THR A 113 3.55 2.99 16.08
N ALA A 114 2.53 2.88 15.24
CA ALA A 114 2.11 1.63 14.61
C ALA A 114 2.62 1.57 13.15
N PHE A 115 1.86 1.00 12.24
CA PHE A 115 2.18 0.94 10.81
C PHE A 115 0.93 1.04 9.95
N CYS A 116 1.09 1.43 8.69
CA CYS A 116 0.00 1.38 7.71
C CYS A 116 -0.10 -0.03 7.14
N ALA A 117 -1.26 -0.65 7.32
CA ALA A 117 -1.50 -2.04 6.99
C ALA A 117 -2.30 -2.25 5.70
N ASP A 118 -2.69 -1.19 4.98
CA ASP A 118 -3.54 -1.28 3.78
C ASP A 118 -3.00 -2.26 2.73
N ALA A 119 -1.67 -2.23 2.49
CA ALA A 119 -1.06 -3.17 1.54
C ALA A 119 -1.20 -4.63 1.97
N ILE A 120 -1.14 -4.91 3.28
CA ILE A 120 -1.32 -6.26 3.83
C ILE A 120 -2.80 -6.66 3.72
N TYR A 121 -3.70 -5.74 4.05
CA TYR A 121 -5.14 -5.95 3.91
C TYR A 121 -5.53 -6.25 2.46
N VAL A 122 -4.95 -5.52 1.49
CA VAL A 122 -5.14 -5.80 0.06
C VAL A 122 -4.61 -7.19 -0.32
N LEU A 123 -3.47 -7.60 0.24
CA LEU A 123 -2.92 -8.95 -0.01
C LEU A 123 -3.84 -10.06 0.49
N GLU A 124 -4.56 -9.84 1.60
CA GLU A 124 -5.55 -10.80 2.11
C GLU A 124 -6.78 -10.91 1.20
N MET A 125 -7.23 -9.78 0.64
CA MET A 125 -8.38 -9.74 -0.26
C MET A 125 -8.07 -10.29 -1.65
N ARG A 126 -6.81 -10.17 -2.08
CA ARG A 126 -6.40 -10.53 -3.43
C ARG A 126 -6.39 -12.05 -3.63
N ARG A 127 -6.90 -12.52 -4.77
CA ARG A 127 -6.98 -13.95 -5.07
C ARG A 127 -5.67 -14.54 -5.57
N ASP A 128 -5.00 -13.85 -6.50
CA ASP A 128 -3.77 -14.32 -7.14
C ASP A 128 -2.98 -13.19 -7.81
N GLY A 129 -1.82 -13.52 -8.34
CA GLY A 129 -0.97 -12.63 -9.10
C GLY A 129 0.06 -11.88 -8.25
N ILE A 130 0.67 -10.86 -8.82
CA ILE A 130 1.72 -10.07 -8.19
C ILE A 130 1.14 -8.73 -7.74
N LEU A 131 1.26 -8.43 -6.45
CA LEU A 131 1.02 -7.09 -5.92
C LEU A 131 2.35 -6.34 -5.86
N ARG A 132 2.39 -5.18 -6.49
CA ARG A 132 3.51 -4.24 -6.43
C ARG A 132 3.12 -2.99 -5.67
N GLY A 133 4.11 -2.24 -5.23
CA GLY A 133 3.83 -0.93 -4.66
C GLY A 133 5.04 -0.20 -4.14
N VAL A 134 4.73 0.99 -3.65
CA VAL A 134 5.69 1.91 -3.04
C VAL A 134 5.15 2.34 -1.69
N ILE A 135 6.02 2.38 -0.70
CA ILE A 135 5.76 2.90 0.65
C ILE A 135 6.56 4.19 0.78
N ASP A 136 5.87 5.31 0.97
CA ASP A 136 6.50 6.63 1.05
C ASP A 136 6.61 7.10 2.51
N GLY A 137 7.83 7.46 2.93
CA GLY A 137 8.13 8.03 4.24
C GLY A 137 7.80 7.15 5.47
N ARG A 138 7.37 5.88 5.27
CA ARG A 138 6.81 5.02 6.34
C ARG A 138 7.71 3.82 6.62
N ALA A 139 8.85 4.10 7.25
CA ALA A 139 9.86 3.08 7.55
C ALA A 139 9.31 1.91 8.39
N SER A 140 8.40 2.17 9.34
CA SER A 140 7.76 1.13 10.16
C SER A 140 6.92 0.17 9.31
N SER A 141 6.15 0.68 8.34
CA SER A 141 5.38 -0.15 7.42
C SER A 141 6.29 -1.00 6.54
N ALA A 142 7.38 -0.42 6.03
CA ALA A 142 8.38 -1.16 5.27
C ALA A 142 9.04 -2.26 6.13
N TYR A 143 9.38 -1.96 7.39
CA TYR A 143 9.95 -2.92 8.32
C TYR A 143 9.00 -4.10 8.58
N VAL A 144 7.73 -3.84 8.90
CA VAL A 144 6.74 -4.89 9.12
C VAL A 144 6.59 -5.77 7.88
N MET A 145 6.47 -5.17 6.70
CA MET A 145 6.37 -5.91 5.46
C MET A 145 7.65 -6.74 5.16
N GLN A 146 8.84 -6.21 5.51
CA GLN A 146 10.09 -6.98 5.40
C GLN A 146 10.11 -8.20 6.32
N GLN A 147 9.62 -8.05 7.56
CA GLN A 147 9.51 -9.17 8.50
C GLN A 147 8.56 -10.26 7.98
N MET A 148 7.45 -9.86 7.36
CA MET A 148 6.45 -10.79 6.86
C MET A 148 6.87 -11.46 5.54
N PHE A 149 7.40 -10.70 4.59
CA PHE A 149 7.62 -11.15 3.21
C PHE A 149 9.10 -11.30 2.83
N GLY A 150 9.99 -10.77 3.64
CA GLY A 150 11.44 -10.84 3.47
C GLY A 150 12.03 -9.71 2.64
N LEU A 151 13.35 -9.53 2.80
CA LEU A 151 14.12 -8.44 2.17
C LEU A 151 14.17 -8.50 0.64
N LYS A 152 13.94 -9.67 0.05
CA LYS A 152 13.89 -9.81 -1.41
C LYS A 152 12.60 -9.25 -1.99
N ALA A 153 11.49 -9.37 -1.25
CA ALA A 153 10.18 -8.90 -1.67
C ALA A 153 9.98 -7.42 -1.36
N VAL A 154 10.61 -6.89 -0.30
CA VAL A 154 10.47 -5.50 0.15
C VAL A 154 11.84 -4.87 0.30
N ARG A 155 12.13 -3.84 -0.49
CA ARG A 155 13.43 -3.14 -0.51
C ARG A 155 13.25 -1.70 -0.04
N TYR A 156 13.95 -1.33 1.03
CA TYR A 156 13.99 0.03 1.53
C TYR A 156 15.17 0.80 0.94
N TYR A 157 14.93 2.04 0.52
CA TYR A 157 15.92 2.94 -0.08
C TYR A 157 16.10 4.15 0.84
N LEU A 158 17.17 4.13 1.63
CA LEU A 158 17.42 5.14 2.65
C LEU A 158 17.53 6.56 2.05
N SER A 159 18.16 6.71 0.88
CA SER A 159 18.32 8.00 0.21
C SER A 159 16.98 8.62 -0.27
N LEU A 160 15.94 7.80 -0.42
CA LEU A 160 14.61 8.23 -0.83
C LEU A 160 13.61 8.22 0.32
N LEU A 161 14.00 7.73 1.49
CA LEU A 161 13.11 7.45 2.63
C LEU A 161 11.86 6.66 2.22
N ALA A 162 12.00 5.75 1.27
CA ALA A 162 10.88 5.02 0.67
C ALA A 162 11.22 3.54 0.47
N ALA A 163 10.21 2.70 0.33
CA ALA A 163 10.41 1.30 -0.04
C ALA A 163 9.62 0.95 -1.30
N SER A 164 10.08 -0.05 -2.04
CA SER A 164 9.29 -0.73 -3.05
C SER A 164 9.07 -2.18 -2.65
N PHE A 165 7.95 -2.75 -3.09
CA PHE A 165 7.67 -4.16 -2.87
C PHE A 165 7.08 -4.82 -4.12
N GLU A 166 7.37 -6.12 -4.23
CA GLU A 166 6.79 -7.02 -5.22
C GLU A 166 6.51 -8.35 -4.53
N ILE A 167 5.25 -8.71 -4.39
CA ILE A 167 4.78 -9.85 -3.63
C ILE A 167 3.89 -10.72 -4.51
N ASP A 168 4.32 -11.97 -4.71
CA ASP A 168 3.54 -13.00 -5.41
C ASP A 168 2.55 -13.62 -4.42
N THR A 169 1.27 -13.29 -4.59
CA THR A 169 0.22 -13.71 -3.66
C THR A 169 -0.01 -15.23 -3.66
N SER A 170 0.30 -15.92 -4.76
CA SER A 170 0.19 -17.37 -4.83
C SER A 170 1.11 -18.10 -3.84
N LYS A 171 2.25 -17.47 -3.52
CA LYS A 171 3.26 -18.03 -2.60
C LYS A 171 2.98 -17.72 -1.12
N ILE A 172 2.08 -16.79 -0.82
CA ILE A 172 1.85 -16.31 0.54
C ILE A 172 0.48 -16.68 1.13
N ARG A 173 -0.47 -17.17 0.33
CA ARG A 173 -1.83 -17.52 0.79
C ARG A 173 -1.87 -18.43 2.02
N LYS A 174 -0.91 -19.38 2.14
CA LYS A 174 -0.76 -20.22 3.32
C LYS A 174 -0.14 -19.49 4.52
N LYS A 175 0.59 -18.38 4.27
CA LYS A 175 1.32 -17.63 5.30
C LYS A 175 0.49 -16.51 5.95
N LEU A 176 -0.63 -16.10 5.33
CA LEU A 176 -1.51 -15.07 5.88
C LEU A 176 -2.52 -15.62 6.89
N ASN A 177 -2.67 -16.94 7.00
CA ASN A 177 -3.41 -17.54 8.11
C ASN A 177 -2.67 -17.30 9.43
N SER A 178 -3.38 -16.77 10.41
CA SER A 178 -2.84 -16.24 11.67
C SER A 178 -1.85 -17.16 12.38
N THR A 179 -2.07 -18.47 12.35
CA THR A 179 -1.22 -19.46 13.03
C THR A 179 0.10 -19.73 12.30
N GLU A 180 0.10 -19.73 10.97
CA GLU A 180 1.31 -19.94 10.16
C GLU A 180 2.18 -18.69 10.10
N MET A 181 1.57 -17.50 10.20
CA MET A 181 2.32 -16.24 10.24
C MET A 181 3.09 -16.08 11.55
N VAL A 182 2.51 -16.46 12.69
CA VAL A 182 3.22 -16.42 13.97
C VAL A 182 4.48 -17.28 13.92
N SER A 183 4.39 -18.49 13.38
CA SER A 183 5.56 -19.38 13.26
C SER A 183 6.58 -18.87 12.24
N SER A 184 6.15 -18.23 11.14
CA SER A 184 7.07 -17.67 10.14
C SER A 184 7.73 -16.37 10.58
N VAL A 185 7.06 -15.55 11.36
CA VAL A 185 7.61 -14.33 11.96
C VAL A 185 8.55 -14.69 13.12
N SER A 186 8.17 -15.59 14.01
CA SER A 186 9.03 -16.03 15.11
C SER A 186 10.29 -16.75 14.63
N GLY A 187 10.22 -17.51 13.54
CA GLY A 187 11.38 -18.13 12.91
C GLY A 187 12.34 -17.14 12.22
N LYS A 188 11.88 -15.91 11.94
CA LYS A 188 12.67 -14.83 11.32
C LYS A 188 13.15 -13.79 12.30
N LEU A 189 12.49 -13.62 13.42
CA LEU A 189 12.96 -12.86 14.56
C LEU A 189 14.12 -13.65 15.18
N ARG A 190 15.32 -13.48 14.64
CA ARG A 190 16.55 -13.80 15.37
C ARG A 190 16.68 -12.79 16.50
N LEU A 191 16.03 -13.07 17.63
CA LEU A 191 16.36 -12.40 18.87
C LEU A 191 17.83 -12.71 19.13
N PRO A 192 18.71 -11.68 19.29
CA PRO A 192 20.05 -11.94 19.77
C PRO A 192 19.89 -12.55 21.17
N LEU A 193 20.07 -13.86 21.25
CA LEU A 193 20.24 -14.53 22.53
C LEU A 193 21.61 -14.06 23.02
N ASN A 194 21.60 -13.15 23.98
CA ASN A 194 22.81 -12.88 24.75
C ASN A 194 23.16 -14.19 25.46
N SER A 195 24.09 -14.93 24.88
CA SER A 195 24.81 -15.96 25.62
C SER A 195 25.64 -15.25 26.67
N ASN A 196 25.17 -15.27 27.94
CA ASN A 196 26.04 -15.03 29.09
C ASN A 196 27.14 -16.08 29.14
#